data_ddf90aaa767ee15302a6ae2f3b2f42f8
#
_entry.id   ddf90aaa767ee15302a6ae2f3b2f42f8
#
_cell.length_a   1.000
_cell.length_b   1.000
_cell.length_c   1.000
_cell.angle_alpha   90.00
_cell.angle_beta   90.00
_cell.angle_gamma   90.00
#
_symmetry.space_group_name_H-M   'P 1'
#
loop_
_entity.id
_entity.type
_entity.pdbx_description
1 polymer ?
#
loop_
_entity_poly.entity_id
_entity_poly.type
_entity_poly.pdbx_seq_one_letter_code
_entity_poly.pdbx_strand_id
1 'polypeptide(L)'
;MAMQSLTVDLDGPYHYADHGGDGPPMVLLHGIGGSHLNWMSVAPTLAQSFHVYALDMIGFGFTPNGRRDSKLPTQARYVDRFIGEVAGAPAVVMGHSMGGLVAMLLAAQYPAMVERLVAVDPAACVIRSQAAGVPTWLMLALAVFPDIGGRLAGQIARWRDTEELVRETLGRAYGAGTPIDPDFLAAQVDLERRRGLLPVPYRGYVEGWASMRNVHAERDTFVTDVVERVKAPMLLVRGTVDPLIPQRWFERLTDVRPDWGNARLEGVGHDPHMEAPEAFLEAVVGWLRGVRRLEAAATPR
;
A
#
# COMPACT_ATOMS: atom_id res chain seq x y z
N MET A 1 -14.05 -7.23 17.49
CA MET A 1 -12.89 -7.80 18.26
C MET A 1 -11.80 -6.75 18.34
N ALA A 2 -10.91 -6.81 19.35
CA ALA A 2 -9.73 -5.94 19.37
C ALA A 2 -8.72 -6.43 18.32
N MET A 3 -8.04 -5.52 17.63
CA MET A 3 -6.95 -5.80 16.70
C MET A 3 -5.85 -6.61 17.39
N GLN A 4 -5.35 -7.65 16.75
CA GLN A 4 -4.23 -8.47 17.22
C GLN A 4 -3.01 -8.21 16.35
N SER A 5 -1.86 -7.96 16.97
CA SER A 5 -0.56 -7.83 16.32
C SER A 5 0.10 -9.22 16.29
N LEU A 6 0.24 -9.81 15.10
CA LEU A 6 0.65 -11.19 14.89
C LEU A 6 1.86 -11.28 13.95
N THR A 7 2.57 -12.40 14.02
CA THR A 7 3.70 -12.69 13.14
C THR A 7 3.62 -14.13 12.66
N VAL A 8 3.81 -14.33 11.36
CA VAL A 8 3.96 -15.64 10.71
C VAL A 8 5.37 -15.78 10.16
N ASP A 9 5.88 -17.00 10.05
CA ASP A 9 7.18 -17.26 9.40
C ASP A 9 6.98 -17.47 7.89
N LEU A 10 7.40 -16.49 7.10
CA LEU A 10 7.47 -16.56 5.63
C LEU A 10 8.92 -16.31 5.21
N ASP A 11 9.79 -17.30 5.37
CA ASP A 11 11.25 -17.19 5.21
C ASP A 11 11.86 -16.08 6.11
N GLY A 12 11.33 -15.98 7.32
CA GLY A 12 11.59 -14.98 8.33
C GLY A 12 10.30 -14.29 8.80
N PRO A 13 10.37 -13.53 9.90
CA PRO A 13 9.18 -12.95 10.49
C PRO A 13 8.46 -12.02 9.50
N TYR A 14 7.14 -12.22 9.39
CA TYR A 14 6.23 -11.41 8.59
C TYR A 14 5.07 -10.97 9.47
N HIS A 15 5.05 -9.69 9.80
CA HIS A 15 4.08 -9.11 10.72
C HIS A 15 2.81 -8.69 10.01
N TYR A 16 1.68 -8.82 10.70
CA TYR A 16 0.38 -8.30 10.27
C TYR A 16 -0.49 -7.95 11.47
N ALA A 17 -1.41 -7.02 11.27
CA ALA A 17 -2.49 -6.73 12.19
C ALA A 17 -3.75 -7.47 11.73
N ASP A 18 -4.26 -8.34 12.58
CA ASP A 18 -5.52 -9.04 12.40
C ASP A 18 -6.63 -8.24 13.11
N HIS A 19 -7.53 -7.66 12.32
CA HIS A 19 -8.67 -6.90 12.82
C HIS A 19 -9.91 -7.78 13.05
N GLY A 20 -9.80 -9.09 12.74
CA GLY A 20 -10.90 -10.03 12.86
C GLY A 20 -11.99 -9.82 11.82
N GLY A 21 -13.19 -10.27 12.17
CA GLY A 21 -14.38 -10.31 11.32
C GLY A 21 -14.69 -11.74 10.83
N ASP A 22 -15.98 -12.02 10.56
CA ASP A 22 -16.47 -13.34 10.18
C ASP A 22 -16.71 -13.46 8.67
N GLY A 23 -16.36 -12.42 7.89
CA GLY A 23 -16.54 -12.39 6.45
C GLY A 23 -15.39 -13.02 5.65
N PRO A 24 -15.44 -12.96 4.31
CA PRO A 24 -14.33 -13.40 3.47
C PRO A 24 -13.07 -12.57 3.73
N PRO A 25 -11.87 -13.13 3.46
CA PRO A 25 -10.63 -12.45 3.76
C PRO A 25 -10.45 -11.16 2.94
N MET A 26 -9.93 -10.12 3.61
CA MET A 26 -9.50 -8.87 3.02
C MET A 26 -8.08 -8.57 3.45
N VAL A 27 -7.19 -8.32 2.50
CA VAL A 27 -5.77 -8.03 2.73
C VAL A 27 -5.47 -6.59 2.34
N LEU A 28 -4.91 -5.83 3.28
CA LEU A 28 -4.61 -4.41 3.15
C LEU A 28 -3.10 -4.19 3.04
N LEU A 29 -2.65 -3.50 1.98
CA LEU A 29 -1.25 -3.26 1.65
C LEU A 29 -0.95 -1.75 1.67
N HIS A 30 -0.08 -1.33 2.56
CA HIS A 30 0.30 0.08 2.75
C HIS A 30 1.19 0.64 1.62
N GLY A 31 1.38 1.97 1.60
CA GLY A 31 2.32 2.66 0.73
C GLY A 31 3.79 2.53 1.18
N ILE A 32 4.70 3.10 0.38
CA ILE A 32 6.12 3.14 0.75
C ILE A 32 6.34 3.89 2.06
N GLY A 33 7.13 3.32 2.96
CA GLY A 33 7.37 3.90 4.28
C GLY A 33 6.25 3.69 5.30
N GLY A 34 5.09 3.19 4.88
CA GLY A 34 3.93 2.91 5.73
C GLY A 34 4.03 1.62 6.54
N SER A 35 2.89 1.21 7.09
CA SER A 35 2.70 0.00 7.89
C SER A 35 1.21 -0.35 7.99
N HIS A 36 0.88 -1.42 8.73
CA HIS A 36 -0.49 -1.76 9.10
C HIS A 36 -1.26 -0.58 9.74
N LEU A 37 -0.56 0.35 10.39
CA LEU A 37 -1.16 1.53 11.03
C LEU A 37 -1.92 2.44 10.05
N ASN A 38 -1.51 2.50 8.78
CA ASN A 38 -2.18 3.32 7.78
C ASN A 38 -3.66 2.95 7.60
N TRP A 39 -4.05 1.74 8.00
CA TRP A 39 -5.41 1.23 7.85
C TRP A 39 -6.28 1.36 9.11
N MET A 40 -5.72 1.90 10.23
CA MET A 40 -6.40 1.90 11.53
C MET A 40 -7.75 2.65 11.53
N SER A 41 -7.90 3.68 10.70
CA SER A 41 -9.15 4.46 10.60
C SER A 41 -10.27 3.71 9.88
N VAL A 42 -9.96 2.79 8.97
CA VAL A 42 -10.96 2.12 8.10
C VAL A 42 -11.11 0.62 8.37
N ALA A 43 -10.06 -0.04 8.85
CA ALA A 43 -10.08 -1.49 9.08
C ALA A 43 -11.17 -1.96 10.04
N PRO A 44 -11.50 -1.27 11.16
CA PRO A 44 -12.58 -1.69 12.04
C PRO A 44 -13.96 -1.71 11.37
N THR A 45 -14.22 -0.77 10.46
CA THR A 45 -15.48 -0.74 9.70
C THR A 45 -15.50 -1.84 8.63
N LEU A 46 -14.38 -2.09 7.95
CA LEU A 46 -14.26 -3.18 6.98
C LEU A 46 -14.41 -4.55 7.65
N ALA A 47 -13.94 -4.71 8.89
CA ALA A 47 -14.07 -5.94 9.68
C ALA A 47 -15.51 -6.31 10.05
N GLN A 48 -16.47 -5.39 9.87
CA GLN A 48 -17.90 -5.73 10.01
C GLN A 48 -18.42 -6.63 8.87
N SER A 49 -17.70 -6.73 7.76
CA SER A 49 -18.13 -7.48 6.56
C SER A 49 -17.07 -8.43 6.00
N PHE A 50 -15.83 -8.31 6.47
CA PHE A 50 -14.66 -9.08 6.02
C PHE A 50 -13.84 -9.55 7.21
N HIS A 51 -13.01 -10.59 7.04
CA HIS A 51 -11.90 -10.85 7.95
C HIS A 51 -10.70 -10.04 7.45
N VAL A 52 -10.28 -9.03 8.21
CA VAL A 52 -9.36 -7.99 7.71
C VAL A 52 -7.95 -8.19 8.27
N TYR A 53 -6.99 -8.33 7.36
CA TYR A 53 -5.56 -8.43 7.62
C TYR A 53 -4.83 -7.21 7.04
N ALA A 54 -4.21 -6.39 7.89
CA ALA A 54 -3.35 -5.30 7.45
C ALA A 54 -1.88 -5.73 7.57
N LEU A 55 -1.19 -5.85 6.43
CA LEU A 55 0.17 -6.40 6.39
C LEU A 55 1.21 -5.30 6.60
N ASP A 56 2.30 -5.66 7.27
CA ASP A 56 3.57 -4.94 7.17
C ASP A 56 4.41 -5.59 6.07
N MET A 57 4.51 -4.96 4.91
CA MET A 57 5.28 -5.49 3.80
C MET A 57 6.77 -5.59 4.14
N ILE A 58 7.52 -6.48 3.46
CA ILE A 58 8.93 -6.73 3.74
C ILE A 58 9.75 -5.43 3.74
N GLY A 59 10.48 -5.18 4.81
CA GLY A 59 11.29 -3.97 4.99
C GLY A 59 10.53 -2.78 5.57
N PHE A 60 9.24 -2.97 5.95
CA PHE A 60 8.38 -1.94 6.51
C PHE A 60 7.70 -2.42 7.79
N GLY A 61 7.13 -1.47 8.55
CA GLY A 61 6.46 -1.78 9.81
C GLY A 61 7.34 -2.61 10.75
N PHE A 62 6.81 -3.72 11.22
CA PHE A 62 7.52 -4.71 12.04
C PHE A 62 8.07 -5.91 11.24
N THR A 63 7.97 -5.90 9.91
CA THR A 63 8.51 -6.95 9.04
C THR A 63 9.91 -6.58 8.56
N PRO A 64 10.99 -7.18 9.11
CA PRO A 64 12.35 -6.88 8.66
C PRO A 64 12.62 -7.48 7.27
N ASN A 65 13.58 -6.93 6.54
CA ASN A 65 14.06 -7.54 5.31
C ASN A 65 14.61 -8.97 5.54
N GLY A 66 15.49 -9.14 6.53
CA GLY A 66 16.24 -10.37 6.66
C GLY A 66 17.04 -10.64 5.36
N ARG A 67 16.85 -11.82 4.78
CA ARG A 67 17.45 -12.22 3.49
C ARG A 67 16.58 -11.84 2.28
N ARG A 68 15.35 -11.36 2.51
CA ARG A 68 14.38 -10.96 1.47
C ARG A 68 14.67 -9.55 0.99
N ASP A 69 14.37 -9.25 -0.27
CA ASP A 69 14.35 -7.88 -0.77
C ASP A 69 12.93 -7.29 -0.70
N SER A 70 12.84 -5.96 -0.82
CA SER A 70 11.56 -5.23 -0.78
C SER A 70 11.09 -4.78 -2.17
N LYS A 71 11.52 -5.44 -3.24
CA LYS A 71 11.09 -5.12 -4.60
C LYS A 71 9.63 -5.52 -4.81
N LEU A 72 8.93 -4.80 -5.67
CA LEU A 72 7.51 -5.04 -5.93
C LEU A 72 7.17 -6.50 -6.28
N PRO A 73 7.93 -7.21 -7.16
CA PRO A 73 7.62 -8.61 -7.45
C PRO A 73 7.81 -9.53 -6.23
N THR A 74 8.81 -9.25 -5.39
CA THR A 74 9.02 -9.99 -4.15
C THR A 74 7.86 -9.75 -3.18
N GLN A 75 7.43 -8.50 -3.01
CA GLN A 75 6.26 -8.19 -2.19
C GLN A 75 5.02 -8.94 -2.68
N ALA A 76 4.71 -8.91 -3.97
CA ALA A 76 3.56 -9.61 -4.54
C ALA A 76 3.59 -11.12 -4.25
N ARG A 77 4.77 -11.77 -4.41
CA ARG A 77 4.96 -13.19 -4.09
C ARG A 77 4.71 -13.50 -2.61
N TYR A 78 5.14 -12.64 -1.70
CA TYR A 78 4.92 -12.88 -0.26
C TYR A 78 3.49 -12.58 0.18
N VAL A 79 2.80 -11.66 -0.49
CA VAL A 79 1.35 -11.45 -0.29
C VAL A 79 0.57 -12.68 -0.79
N ASP A 80 0.93 -13.26 -1.94
CA ASP A 80 0.36 -14.52 -2.43
C ASP A 80 0.52 -15.64 -1.39
N ARG A 81 1.73 -15.84 -0.86
CA ARG A 81 1.98 -16.80 0.21
C ARG A 81 1.15 -16.52 1.46
N PHE A 82 1.07 -15.26 1.90
CA PHE A 82 0.26 -14.89 3.05
C PHE A 82 -1.22 -15.25 2.85
N ILE A 83 -1.76 -14.96 1.67
CA ILE A 83 -3.15 -15.32 1.34
C ILE A 83 -3.34 -16.84 1.40
N GLY A 84 -2.44 -17.61 0.83
CA GLY A 84 -2.55 -19.08 0.83
C GLY A 84 -2.32 -19.72 2.20
N GLU A 85 -1.35 -19.23 2.97
CA GLU A 85 -0.91 -19.87 4.22
C GLU A 85 -1.67 -19.35 5.46
N VAL A 86 -2.15 -18.09 5.44
CA VAL A 86 -2.79 -17.44 6.60
C VAL A 86 -4.27 -17.14 6.37
N ALA A 87 -4.61 -16.48 5.27
CA ALA A 87 -6.00 -16.14 4.96
C ALA A 87 -6.81 -17.37 4.49
N GLY A 88 -6.17 -18.35 3.88
CA GLY A 88 -6.73 -19.67 3.55
C GLY A 88 -7.69 -19.70 2.37
N ALA A 89 -7.94 -18.59 1.67
CA ALA A 89 -8.85 -18.46 0.53
C ALA A 89 -8.50 -17.24 -0.32
N PRO A 90 -8.98 -17.17 -1.57
CA PRO A 90 -8.87 -15.95 -2.36
C PRO A 90 -9.41 -14.75 -1.59
N ALA A 91 -8.70 -13.62 -1.66
CA ALA A 91 -8.98 -12.45 -0.85
C ALA A 91 -9.43 -11.24 -1.70
N VAL A 92 -10.21 -10.36 -1.08
CA VAL A 92 -10.27 -8.97 -1.53
C VAL A 92 -8.95 -8.31 -1.17
N VAL A 93 -8.22 -7.77 -2.14
CA VAL A 93 -6.94 -7.10 -1.90
C VAL A 93 -7.11 -5.60 -2.08
N MET A 94 -6.70 -4.83 -1.10
CA MET A 94 -6.70 -3.37 -1.16
C MET A 94 -5.28 -2.87 -0.96
N GLY A 95 -4.78 -2.08 -1.90
CA GLY A 95 -3.43 -1.54 -1.84
C GLY A 95 -3.39 -0.04 -2.08
N HIS A 96 -2.64 0.65 -1.23
CA HIS A 96 -2.40 2.09 -1.33
C HIS A 96 -1.02 2.37 -1.93
N SER A 97 -0.93 3.31 -2.86
CA SER A 97 0.33 3.80 -3.43
C SER A 97 1.23 2.65 -3.93
N MET A 98 2.41 2.41 -3.34
CA MET A 98 3.25 1.24 -3.61
C MET A 98 2.48 -0.07 -3.44
N GLY A 99 1.68 -0.20 -2.38
CA GLY A 99 0.81 -1.36 -2.15
C GLY A 99 -0.21 -1.56 -3.27
N GLY A 100 -0.67 -0.48 -3.92
CA GLY A 100 -1.52 -0.54 -5.11
C GLY A 100 -0.83 -1.19 -6.31
N LEU A 101 0.45 -0.89 -6.55
CA LEU A 101 1.25 -1.57 -7.57
C LEU A 101 1.48 -3.04 -7.22
N VAL A 102 1.79 -3.34 -5.95
CA VAL A 102 1.95 -4.72 -5.47
C VAL A 102 0.65 -5.51 -5.67
N ALA A 103 -0.50 -4.92 -5.36
CA ALA A 103 -1.81 -5.54 -5.53
C ALA A 103 -2.14 -5.82 -7.00
N MET A 104 -1.80 -4.89 -7.92
CA MET A 104 -1.95 -5.10 -9.37
C MET A 104 -1.03 -6.23 -9.87
N LEU A 105 0.25 -6.24 -9.43
CA LEU A 105 1.20 -7.31 -9.76
C LEU A 105 0.69 -8.67 -9.26
N LEU A 106 0.20 -8.72 -8.02
CA LEU A 106 -0.39 -9.93 -7.44
C LEU A 106 -1.56 -10.43 -8.30
N ALA A 107 -2.51 -9.54 -8.63
CA ALA A 107 -3.69 -9.91 -9.42
C ALA A 107 -3.35 -10.37 -10.85
N ALA A 108 -2.27 -9.84 -11.43
CA ALA A 108 -1.80 -10.26 -12.75
C ALA A 108 -1.03 -11.58 -12.75
N GLN A 109 -0.23 -11.83 -11.70
CA GLN A 109 0.66 -13.00 -11.60
C GLN A 109 -0.02 -14.19 -10.91
N TYR A 110 -0.90 -13.92 -9.93
CA TYR A 110 -1.59 -14.91 -9.10
C TYR A 110 -3.11 -14.69 -9.11
N PRO A 111 -3.76 -14.70 -10.28
CA PRO A 111 -5.17 -14.30 -10.42
C PRO A 111 -6.15 -15.16 -9.60
N ALA A 112 -5.76 -16.40 -9.24
CA ALA A 112 -6.59 -17.28 -8.41
C ALA A 112 -6.65 -16.83 -6.93
N MET A 113 -5.73 -15.96 -6.49
CA MET A 113 -5.66 -15.50 -5.11
C MET A 113 -6.37 -14.16 -4.87
N VAL A 114 -6.79 -13.47 -5.93
CA VAL A 114 -7.43 -12.16 -5.85
C VAL A 114 -8.88 -12.25 -6.35
N GLU A 115 -9.82 -12.16 -5.41
CA GLU A 115 -11.25 -12.14 -5.73
C GLU A 115 -11.67 -10.79 -6.30
N ARG A 116 -11.26 -9.70 -5.64
CA ARG A 116 -11.49 -8.30 -6.05
C ARG A 116 -10.30 -7.45 -5.67
N LEU A 117 -10.09 -6.38 -6.39
CA LEU A 117 -8.98 -5.48 -6.17
C LEU A 117 -9.47 -4.04 -5.94
N VAL A 118 -8.92 -3.38 -4.92
CA VAL A 118 -9.06 -1.93 -4.71
C VAL A 118 -7.67 -1.31 -4.74
N ALA A 119 -7.41 -0.45 -5.72
CA ALA A 119 -6.15 0.29 -5.79
C ALA A 119 -6.40 1.76 -5.44
N VAL A 120 -5.79 2.20 -4.35
CA VAL A 120 -5.92 3.54 -3.78
C VAL A 120 -4.70 4.35 -4.17
N ASP A 121 -4.88 5.39 -4.96
CA ASP A 121 -3.81 6.24 -5.50
C ASP A 121 -2.56 5.43 -5.87
N PRO A 122 -2.70 4.38 -6.73
CA PRO A 122 -1.59 3.47 -7.04
C PRO A 122 -0.43 4.26 -7.62
N ALA A 123 0.77 4.02 -7.10
CA ALA A 123 1.95 4.78 -7.44
C ALA A 123 2.21 4.75 -8.96
N ALA A 124 2.30 5.93 -9.56
CA ALA A 124 2.56 6.10 -10.99
C ALA A 124 4.03 6.25 -11.30
N CYS A 125 4.86 6.06 -10.31
CA CYS A 125 6.28 6.26 -10.45
C CYS A 125 6.80 7.64 -10.84
N VAL A 126 6.03 8.68 -10.71
CA VAL A 126 6.55 10.03 -10.63
C VAL A 126 6.44 10.49 -9.18
N ILE A 127 7.03 9.74 -8.27
CA ILE A 127 7.42 10.37 -7.01
C ILE A 127 8.42 11.45 -7.44
N ARG A 128 7.94 12.69 -7.51
CA ARG A 128 8.87 13.81 -7.61
C ARG A 128 9.89 13.59 -6.50
N SER A 129 11.16 13.44 -6.85
CA SER A 129 12.26 13.12 -5.95
C SER A 129 12.41 14.08 -4.75
N GLN A 130 11.61 15.11 -4.72
CA GLN A 130 11.50 16.09 -3.65
C GLN A 130 10.75 15.58 -2.40
N ALA A 131 9.99 14.48 -2.49
CA ALA A 131 9.23 13.98 -1.34
C ALA A 131 10.13 13.59 -0.15
N ALA A 132 11.36 13.14 -0.40
CA ALA A 132 12.30 12.76 0.66
C ALA A 132 13.41 13.80 0.93
N GLY A 133 13.41 14.94 0.22
CA GLY A 133 14.52 15.90 0.32
C GLY A 133 15.89 15.38 -0.17
N VAL A 134 15.88 14.18 -0.80
CA VAL A 134 17.07 13.49 -1.30
C VAL A 134 17.10 13.58 -2.82
N PRO A 135 18.19 14.04 -3.45
CA PRO A 135 18.31 14.05 -4.90
C PRO A 135 18.15 12.67 -5.53
N THR A 136 17.46 12.59 -6.67
CA THR A 136 17.18 11.31 -7.36
C THR A 136 18.45 10.52 -7.65
N TRP A 137 19.55 11.18 -8.07
CA TRP A 137 20.82 10.50 -8.34
C TRP A 137 21.41 9.84 -7.10
N LEU A 138 21.23 10.45 -5.92
CA LEU A 138 21.69 9.88 -4.66
C LEU A 138 20.84 8.67 -4.26
N MET A 139 19.53 8.74 -4.43
CA MET A 139 18.64 7.57 -4.20
C MET A 139 19.02 6.40 -5.12
N LEU A 140 19.35 6.67 -6.39
CA LEU A 140 19.82 5.65 -7.32
C LEU A 140 21.17 5.04 -6.89
N ALA A 141 22.11 5.87 -6.48
CA ALA A 141 23.41 5.41 -5.97
C ALA A 141 23.22 4.53 -4.72
N LEU A 142 22.33 4.94 -3.80
CA LEU A 142 22.00 4.16 -2.61
C LEU A 142 21.31 2.83 -2.94
N ALA A 143 20.52 2.78 -4.03
CA ALA A 143 19.82 1.57 -4.46
C ALA A 143 20.75 0.49 -5.06
N VAL A 144 21.95 0.86 -5.52
CA VAL A 144 22.97 -0.10 -5.97
C VAL A 144 23.48 -0.95 -4.79
N PHE A 145 23.57 -0.33 -3.60
CA PHE A 145 23.99 -1.00 -2.36
C PHE A 145 22.96 -0.71 -1.26
N PRO A 146 21.79 -1.40 -1.28
CA PRO A 146 20.65 -1.02 -0.43
C PRO A 146 20.93 -1.10 1.07
N ASP A 147 21.82 -1.98 1.52
CA ASP A 147 22.24 -2.04 2.92
C ASP A 147 23.03 -0.79 3.34
N ILE A 148 23.92 -0.31 2.47
CA ILE A 148 24.67 0.93 2.70
C ILE A 148 23.72 2.11 2.66
N GLY A 149 22.85 2.16 1.65
CA GLY A 149 21.84 3.18 1.49
C GLY A 149 20.89 3.27 2.68
N GLY A 150 20.39 2.14 3.14
CA GLY A 150 19.50 2.05 4.30
C GLY A 150 20.17 2.48 5.61
N ARG A 151 21.44 2.13 5.82
CA ARG A 151 22.22 2.59 6.99
C ARG A 151 22.45 4.09 6.95
N LEU A 152 22.83 4.64 5.79
CA LEU A 152 23.08 6.08 5.63
C LEU A 152 21.80 6.88 5.86
N ALA A 153 20.67 6.45 5.28
CA ALA A 153 19.37 7.06 5.52
C ALA A 153 18.99 7.01 7.01
N GLY A 154 19.25 5.88 7.69
CA GLY A 154 19.04 5.74 9.13
C GLY A 154 19.92 6.67 9.96
N GLN A 155 21.17 6.87 9.57
CA GLN A 155 22.06 7.85 10.22
C GLN A 155 21.51 9.28 10.09
N ILE A 156 21.08 9.67 8.89
CA ILE A 156 20.49 11.00 8.64
C ILE A 156 19.22 11.19 9.46
N ALA A 157 18.33 10.18 9.50
CA ALA A 157 17.08 10.25 10.26
C ALA A 157 17.31 10.43 11.78
N ARG A 158 18.37 9.84 12.35
CA ARG A 158 18.72 9.95 13.79
C ARG A 158 19.08 11.38 14.23
N TRP A 159 19.48 12.25 13.30
CA TRP A 159 19.78 13.66 13.59
C TRP A 159 18.55 14.56 13.57
N ARG A 160 17.38 14.02 13.22
CA ARG A 160 16.13 14.76 13.14
C ARG A 160 15.18 14.33 14.26
N ASP A 161 14.33 15.26 14.69
CA ASP A 161 13.19 14.91 15.54
C ASP A 161 12.26 13.97 14.79
N THR A 162 11.90 12.86 15.42
CA THR A 162 11.10 11.80 14.78
C THR A 162 9.68 12.26 14.48
N GLU A 163 9.07 13.03 15.40
CA GLU A 163 7.72 13.53 15.20
C GLU A 163 7.66 14.55 14.06
N GLU A 164 8.65 15.47 14.02
CA GLU A 164 8.77 16.44 12.93
C GLU A 164 8.94 15.73 11.58
N LEU A 165 9.78 14.69 11.51
CA LEU A 165 9.98 13.89 10.30
C LEU A 165 8.69 13.21 9.84
N VAL A 166 7.91 12.63 10.76
CA VAL A 166 6.63 11.99 10.45
C VAL A 166 5.63 13.03 9.96
N ARG A 167 5.48 14.16 10.67
CA ARG A 167 4.56 15.26 10.28
C ARG A 167 4.91 15.82 8.89
N GLU A 168 6.18 16.03 8.61
CA GLU A 168 6.64 16.51 7.31
C GLU A 168 6.33 15.50 6.19
N THR A 169 6.53 14.22 6.45
CA THR A 169 6.25 13.16 5.47
C THR A 169 4.77 13.10 5.14
N LEU A 170 3.90 13.09 6.15
CA LEU A 170 2.45 13.10 5.97
C LEU A 170 1.96 14.40 5.32
N GLY A 171 2.48 15.55 5.75
CA GLY A 171 2.10 16.84 5.18
C GLY A 171 2.46 17.02 3.70
N ARG A 172 3.37 16.19 3.17
CA ARG A 172 3.67 16.15 1.72
C ARG A 172 2.70 15.26 0.93
N ALA A 173 2.04 14.33 1.59
CA ALA A 173 1.11 13.39 0.99
C ALA A 173 -0.35 13.89 1.08
N TYR A 174 -0.70 14.51 2.18
CA TYR A 174 -2.05 14.98 2.46
C TYR A 174 -2.43 16.21 1.62
N GLY A 175 -3.70 16.36 1.37
CA GLY A 175 -4.29 17.60 0.85
C GLY A 175 -4.02 18.78 1.81
N ALA A 176 -3.84 19.96 1.24
CA ALA A 176 -3.50 21.14 2.01
C ALA A 176 -4.52 21.42 3.14
N GLY A 177 -4.05 21.48 4.37
CA GLY A 177 -4.87 21.79 5.55
C GLY A 177 -5.57 20.57 6.18
N THR A 178 -5.38 19.36 5.65
CA THR A 178 -5.91 18.15 6.28
C THR A 178 -5.22 17.88 7.61
N PRO A 179 -5.94 17.76 8.73
CA PRO A 179 -5.34 17.46 10.03
C PRO A 179 -4.84 16.01 10.07
N ILE A 180 -3.71 15.81 10.74
CA ILE A 180 -3.21 14.46 11.04
C ILE A 180 -3.88 13.96 12.31
N ASP A 181 -4.47 12.77 12.26
CA ASP A 181 -5.04 12.12 13.43
C ASP A 181 -3.98 11.96 14.53
N PRO A 182 -4.24 12.43 15.79
CA PRO A 182 -3.25 12.41 16.85
C PRO A 182 -2.85 10.99 17.30
N ASP A 183 -3.79 10.05 17.30
CA ASP A 183 -3.54 8.67 17.75
C ASP A 183 -2.69 7.94 16.70
N PHE A 184 -3.00 8.16 15.40
CA PHE A 184 -2.17 7.67 14.30
C PHE A 184 -0.77 8.26 14.36
N LEU A 185 -0.65 9.58 14.56
CA LEU A 185 0.66 10.24 14.66
C LEU A 185 1.51 9.64 15.78
N ALA A 186 0.93 9.48 16.97
CA ALA A 186 1.63 8.91 18.12
C ALA A 186 2.10 7.47 17.85
N ALA A 187 1.25 6.64 17.26
CA ALA A 187 1.58 5.27 16.88
C ALA A 187 2.68 5.21 15.80
N GLN A 188 2.60 6.09 14.80
CA GLN A 188 3.60 6.16 13.74
C GLN A 188 4.96 6.65 14.25
N VAL A 189 4.99 7.61 15.16
CA VAL A 189 6.22 8.09 15.81
C VAL A 189 6.88 6.97 16.64
N ASP A 190 6.09 6.18 17.40
CA ASP A 190 6.64 5.03 18.13
C ASP A 190 7.20 3.97 17.18
N LEU A 191 6.49 3.66 16.10
CA LEU A 191 6.95 2.74 15.06
C LEU A 191 8.29 3.20 14.44
N GLU A 192 8.41 4.49 14.07
CA GLU A 192 9.64 5.04 13.49
C GLU A 192 10.82 5.00 14.45
N ARG A 193 10.57 5.28 15.74
CA ARG A 193 11.60 5.15 16.78
C ARG A 193 12.12 3.72 16.87
N ARG A 194 11.22 2.72 16.85
CA ARG A 194 11.59 1.29 16.88
C ARG A 194 12.33 0.89 15.60
N ARG A 195 11.88 1.35 14.43
CA ARG A 195 12.55 1.13 13.14
C ARG A 195 13.98 1.66 13.17
N GLY A 196 14.19 2.85 13.74
CA GLY A 196 15.53 3.45 13.89
C GLY A 196 16.53 2.59 14.68
N LEU A 197 16.07 1.62 15.46
CA LEU A 197 16.93 0.69 16.20
C LEU A 197 17.38 -0.52 15.37
N LEU A 198 16.79 -0.74 14.18
CA LEU A 198 17.18 -1.85 13.30
C LEU A 198 18.60 -1.65 12.74
N PRO A 199 19.33 -2.74 12.41
CA PRO A 199 20.66 -2.64 11.81
C PRO A 199 20.69 -1.91 10.46
N VAL A 200 19.61 -2.05 9.66
CA VAL A 200 19.45 -1.40 8.35
C VAL A 200 18.02 -0.88 8.22
N PRO A 201 17.67 0.23 8.91
CA PRO A 201 16.29 0.63 9.14
C PRO A 201 15.51 1.06 7.88
N TYR A 202 16.20 1.54 6.83
CA TYR A 202 15.57 2.08 5.63
C TYR A 202 15.91 1.33 4.34
N ARG A 203 16.41 0.09 4.44
CA ARG A 203 16.69 -0.75 3.27
C ARG A 203 15.44 -0.98 2.42
N GLY A 204 14.32 -1.29 3.07
CA GLY A 204 13.04 -1.50 2.39
C GLY A 204 12.58 -0.26 1.59
N TYR A 205 12.78 0.94 2.16
CA TYR A 205 12.47 2.18 1.47
C TYR A 205 13.31 2.38 0.21
N VAL A 206 14.63 2.15 0.29
CA VAL A 206 15.56 2.29 -0.85
C VAL A 206 15.21 1.30 -1.96
N GLU A 207 15.03 0.02 -1.63
CA GLU A 207 14.69 -1.04 -2.60
C GLU A 207 13.30 -0.85 -3.22
N GLY A 208 12.29 -0.53 -2.40
CA GLY A 208 10.92 -0.28 -2.85
C GLY A 208 10.85 0.91 -3.80
N TRP A 209 11.51 2.02 -3.44
CA TRP A 209 11.60 3.20 -4.28
C TRP A 209 12.27 2.90 -5.63
N ALA A 210 13.40 2.20 -5.64
CA ALA A 210 14.10 1.83 -6.86
C ALA A 210 13.24 0.91 -7.74
N SER A 211 12.52 -0.04 -7.13
CA SER A 211 11.63 -0.95 -7.85
C SER A 211 10.45 -0.22 -8.48
N MET A 212 9.82 0.72 -7.77
CA MET A 212 8.76 1.57 -8.34
C MET A 212 9.27 2.40 -9.51
N ARG A 213 10.51 2.94 -9.40
CA ARG A 213 11.10 3.72 -10.47
C ARG A 213 11.31 2.91 -11.75
N ASN A 214 11.63 1.63 -11.64
CA ASN A 214 11.74 0.74 -12.81
C ASN A 214 10.38 0.60 -13.50
N VAL A 215 9.29 0.43 -12.74
CA VAL A 215 7.92 0.46 -13.29
C VAL A 215 7.65 1.77 -14.06
N HIS A 216 8.15 2.90 -13.57
CA HIS A 216 8.01 4.17 -14.29
C HIS A 216 8.81 4.24 -15.59
N ALA A 217 10.06 3.81 -15.56
CA ALA A 217 10.90 3.79 -16.76
C ALA A 217 10.27 2.89 -17.84
N GLU A 218 9.60 1.83 -17.40
CA GLU A 218 8.97 0.80 -18.24
C GLU A 218 7.43 0.85 -18.15
N ARG A 219 6.84 2.05 -18.00
CA ARG A 219 5.40 2.22 -17.76
C ARG A 219 4.50 1.58 -18.82
N ASP A 220 4.92 1.59 -20.07
CA ASP A 220 4.14 0.99 -21.15
C ASP A 220 4.16 -0.54 -21.02
N THR A 221 5.32 -1.11 -20.71
CA THR A 221 5.47 -2.53 -20.36
C THR A 221 4.65 -2.89 -19.12
N PHE A 222 4.63 -2.03 -18.08
CA PHE A 222 3.79 -2.28 -16.93
C PHE A 222 2.30 -2.30 -17.29
N VAL A 223 1.84 -1.40 -18.16
CA VAL A 223 0.46 -1.42 -18.62
C VAL A 223 0.15 -2.73 -19.36
N THR A 224 0.96 -3.13 -20.34
CA THR A 224 0.71 -4.36 -21.12
C THR A 224 0.90 -5.64 -20.31
N ASP A 225 1.92 -5.70 -19.46
CA ASP A 225 2.29 -6.93 -18.76
C ASP A 225 1.56 -7.12 -17.42
N VAL A 226 1.02 -6.04 -16.85
CA VAL A 226 0.35 -6.08 -15.56
C VAL A 226 -1.10 -5.63 -15.68
N VAL A 227 -1.34 -4.36 -16.06
CA VAL A 227 -2.69 -3.76 -16.01
C VAL A 227 -3.68 -4.52 -16.90
N GLU A 228 -3.29 -4.87 -18.11
CA GLU A 228 -4.14 -5.63 -19.05
C GLU A 228 -4.40 -7.08 -18.60
N ARG A 229 -3.51 -7.64 -17.76
CA ARG A 229 -3.63 -9.02 -17.26
C ARG A 229 -4.47 -9.15 -15.99
N VAL A 230 -4.79 -8.05 -15.31
CA VAL A 230 -5.67 -8.09 -14.13
C VAL A 230 -7.06 -8.55 -14.55
N LYS A 231 -7.49 -9.72 -14.06
CA LYS A 231 -8.80 -10.32 -14.35
C LYS A 231 -9.84 -10.01 -13.29
N ALA A 232 -9.40 -9.78 -12.06
CA ALA A 232 -10.29 -9.47 -10.95
C ALA A 232 -11.03 -8.16 -11.20
N PRO A 233 -12.33 -8.06 -10.84
CA PRO A 233 -13.01 -6.78 -10.77
C PRO A 233 -12.22 -5.81 -9.91
N MET A 234 -12.04 -4.57 -10.39
CA MET A 234 -11.17 -3.60 -9.73
C MET A 234 -11.86 -2.24 -9.55
N LEU A 235 -11.62 -1.62 -8.41
CA LEU A 235 -11.92 -0.23 -8.13
C LEU A 235 -10.63 0.58 -8.03
N LEU A 236 -10.53 1.63 -8.83
CA LEU A 236 -9.54 2.68 -8.66
C LEU A 236 -10.12 3.76 -7.74
N VAL A 237 -9.43 4.10 -6.66
CA VAL A 237 -9.79 5.22 -5.77
C VAL A 237 -8.71 6.28 -5.87
N ARG A 238 -9.12 7.55 -5.94
CA ARG A 238 -8.18 8.67 -6.05
C ARG A 238 -8.64 9.88 -5.24
N GLY A 239 -7.68 10.53 -4.56
CA GLY A 239 -7.82 11.89 -4.08
C GLY A 239 -7.58 12.92 -5.21
N THR A 240 -8.50 13.88 -5.39
CA THR A 240 -8.44 14.80 -6.55
C THR A 240 -7.34 15.86 -6.44
N VAL A 241 -6.79 16.08 -5.25
CA VAL A 241 -5.67 16.99 -5.01
C VAL A 241 -4.39 16.27 -4.61
N ASP A 242 -4.25 14.98 -4.96
CA ASP A 242 -3.04 14.18 -4.71
C ASP A 242 -1.78 14.90 -5.27
N PRO A 243 -0.84 15.33 -4.39
CA PRO A 243 0.35 16.04 -4.80
C PRO A 243 1.46 15.13 -5.35
N LEU A 244 1.35 13.81 -5.13
CA LEU A 244 2.39 12.84 -5.45
C LEU A 244 2.15 12.14 -6.77
N ILE A 245 0.90 11.73 -7.05
CA ILE A 245 0.55 10.97 -8.24
C ILE A 245 -0.14 11.86 -9.27
N PRO A 246 0.42 12.01 -10.48
CA PRO A 246 -0.17 12.85 -11.51
C PRO A 246 -1.53 12.31 -11.98
N GLN A 247 -2.50 13.19 -12.16
CA GLN A 247 -3.84 12.85 -12.67
C GLN A 247 -3.80 12.06 -13.98
N ARG A 248 -2.90 12.39 -14.90
CA ARG A 248 -2.72 11.69 -16.19
C ARG A 248 -2.43 10.19 -16.05
N TRP A 249 -1.88 9.73 -14.92
CA TRP A 249 -1.68 8.30 -14.68
C TRP A 249 -3.01 7.60 -14.39
N PHE A 250 -3.82 8.19 -13.52
CA PHE A 250 -5.15 7.68 -13.24
C PHE A 250 -6.01 7.63 -14.52
N GLU A 251 -6.00 8.71 -15.32
CA GLU A 251 -6.68 8.79 -16.61
C GLU A 251 -6.20 7.67 -17.54
N ARG A 252 -4.88 7.46 -17.65
CA ARG A 252 -4.33 6.36 -18.45
C ARG A 252 -4.83 4.98 -18.00
N LEU A 253 -4.91 4.72 -16.70
CA LEU A 253 -5.43 3.45 -16.18
C LEU A 253 -6.90 3.27 -16.54
N THR A 254 -7.72 4.31 -16.42
CA THR A 254 -9.13 4.27 -16.77
C THR A 254 -9.38 4.19 -18.27
N ASP A 255 -8.51 4.77 -19.11
CA ASP A 255 -8.58 4.65 -20.56
C ASP A 255 -8.26 3.23 -21.03
N VAL A 256 -7.23 2.59 -20.44
CA VAL A 256 -6.85 1.20 -20.75
C VAL A 256 -7.87 0.20 -20.22
N ARG A 257 -8.46 0.48 -19.06
CA ARG A 257 -9.40 -0.41 -18.39
C ARG A 257 -10.70 0.34 -18.02
N PRO A 258 -11.53 0.66 -19.02
CA PRO A 258 -12.82 1.34 -18.81
C PRO A 258 -13.85 0.45 -18.09
N ASP A 259 -13.59 -0.85 -17.99
CA ASP A 259 -14.38 -1.82 -17.23
C ASP A 259 -14.15 -1.71 -15.71
N TRP A 260 -13.11 -1.05 -15.26
CA TRP A 260 -12.85 -0.85 -13.83
C TRP A 260 -13.74 0.24 -13.23
N GLY A 261 -14.18 0.02 -12.00
CA GLY A 261 -14.80 1.09 -11.21
C GLY A 261 -13.79 2.20 -10.94
N ASN A 262 -14.26 3.44 -10.86
CA ASN A 262 -13.45 4.55 -10.41
C ASN A 262 -14.19 5.41 -9.39
N ALA A 263 -13.50 5.86 -8.35
CA ALA A 263 -13.98 6.76 -7.33
C ALA A 263 -12.99 7.91 -7.16
N ARG A 264 -13.51 9.14 -7.22
CA ARG A 264 -12.73 10.37 -7.01
C ARG A 264 -13.22 11.03 -5.74
N LEU A 265 -12.32 11.28 -4.80
CA LEU A 265 -12.63 11.94 -3.54
C LEU A 265 -12.16 13.39 -3.62
N GLU A 266 -13.14 14.29 -3.71
CA GLU A 266 -12.89 15.72 -3.94
C GLU A 266 -12.20 16.38 -2.76
N GLY A 267 -11.12 17.14 -3.05
CA GLY A 267 -10.33 17.86 -2.06
C GLY A 267 -9.42 16.98 -1.19
N VAL A 268 -9.33 15.68 -1.48
CA VAL A 268 -8.52 14.69 -0.74
C VAL A 268 -7.17 14.52 -1.42
N GLY A 269 -6.10 14.38 -0.62
CA GLY A 269 -4.73 14.16 -1.08
C GLY A 269 -4.42 12.70 -1.41
N HIS A 270 -3.16 12.29 -1.13
CA HIS A 270 -2.63 10.97 -1.52
C HIS A 270 -3.09 9.81 -0.63
N ASP A 271 -3.57 10.10 0.58
CA ASP A 271 -3.93 9.08 1.58
C ASP A 271 -5.45 9.09 1.87
N PRO A 272 -6.35 8.82 0.89
CA PRO A 272 -7.80 8.98 1.04
C PRO A 272 -8.39 8.20 2.22
N HIS A 273 -7.87 7.03 2.53
CA HIS A 273 -8.30 6.17 3.64
C HIS A 273 -7.93 6.74 5.02
N MET A 274 -7.03 7.72 5.06
CA MET A 274 -6.59 8.40 6.28
C MET A 274 -7.15 9.81 6.36
N GLU A 275 -7.22 10.51 5.23
CA GLU A 275 -7.64 11.91 5.15
C GLU A 275 -9.17 12.07 5.18
N ALA A 276 -9.91 11.14 4.58
CA ALA A 276 -11.37 11.18 4.47
C ALA A 276 -11.97 9.76 4.62
N PRO A 277 -11.78 9.11 5.79
CA PRO A 277 -12.12 7.70 5.99
C PRO A 277 -13.59 7.38 5.73
N GLU A 278 -14.54 8.28 6.06
CA GLU A 278 -15.96 8.06 5.84
C GLU A 278 -16.29 8.04 4.35
N ALA A 279 -15.84 9.03 3.58
CA ALA A 279 -16.06 9.11 2.14
C ALA A 279 -15.36 7.96 1.40
N PHE A 280 -14.16 7.59 1.86
CA PHE A 280 -13.44 6.43 1.35
C PHE A 280 -14.22 5.14 1.55
N LEU A 281 -14.71 4.90 2.78
CA LEU A 281 -15.50 3.71 3.12
C LEU A 281 -16.81 3.66 2.32
N GLU A 282 -17.50 4.79 2.17
CA GLU A 282 -18.72 4.86 1.35
C GLU A 282 -18.45 4.39 -0.09
N ALA A 283 -17.41 4.92 -0.73
CA ALA A 283 -17.04 4.55 -2.09
C ALA A 283 -16.67 3.07 -2.22
N VAL A 284 -15.79 2.58 -1.34
CA VAL A 284 -15.26 1.21 -1.38
C VAL A 284 -16.34 0.18 -1.05
N VAL A 285 -17.05 0.36 0.07
CA VAL A 285 -18.10 -0.59 0.51
C VAL A 285 -19.28 -0.56 -0.45
N GLY A 286 -19.62 0.62 -0.99
CA GLY A 286 -20.65 0.76 -2.02
C GLY A 286 -20.34 -0.05 -3.27
N TRP A 287 -19.11 0.05 -3.77
CA TRP A 287 -18.65 -0.71 -4.93
C TRP A 287 -18.61 -2.23 -4.65
N LEU A 288 -18.03 -2.65 -3.52
CA LEU A 288 -17.97 -4.07 -3.13
C LEU A 288 -19.35 -4.72 -3.05
N ARG A 289 -20.35 -4.02 -2.53
CA ARG A 289 -21.76 -4.48 -2.49
C ARG A 289 -22.39 -4.54 -3.88
N GLY A 290 -22.07 -3.60 -4.75
CA GLY A 290 -22.56 -3.56 -6.14
C GLY A 290 -22.07 -4.75 -6.95
N VAL A 291 -20.79 -5.07 -6.89
CA VAL A 291 -20.18 -6.22 -7.58
C VAL A 291 -20.81 -7.54 -7.10
N ARG A 292 -20.96 -7.74 -5.79
CA ARG A 292 -21.61 -8.95 -5.24
C ARG A 292 -23.04 -9.14 -5.75
N ARG A 293 -23.81 -8.08 -5.94
CA ARG A 293 -25.19 -8.16 -6.49
C ARG A 293 -25.19 -8.61 -7.94
N LEU A 294 -24.24 -8.10 -8.75
CA LEU A 294 -24.12 -8.49 -10.16
C LEU A 294 -23.71 -9.95 -10.32
N GLU A 295 -22.76 -10.43 -9.52
CA GLU A 295 -22.33 -11.84 -9.51
C GLU A 295 -23.46 -12.78 -9.09
N ALA A 296 -24.19 -12.43 -8.04
CA ALA A 296 -25.35 -13.21 -7.58
C ALA A 296 -26.47 -13.27 -8.63
N ALA A 297 -26.67 -12.20 -9.41
CA ALA A 297 -27.65 -12.16 -10.50
C ALA A 297 -27.19 -12.94 -11.75
N ALA A 298 -25.87 -13.10 -11.95
CA ALA A 298 -25.31 -13.82 -13.09
C ALA A 298 -25.19 -15.34 -12.87
N THR A 299 -25.37 -15.83 -11.62
CA THR A 299 -25.35 -17.27 -11.31
C THR A 299 -26.74 -17.85 -11.59
N PRO A 300 -26.92 -18.73 -12.61
CA PRO A 300 -28.20 -19.42 -12.84
C PRO A 300 -28.55 -20.28 -11.61
N ARG A 301 -29.82 -20.27 -11.22
CA ARG A 301 -30.37 -21.18 -10.18
C ARG A 301 -30.40 -22.60 -10.64
#